data_9daffb677f63da6ca5ed77da1ab7fc83
#
_entry.id   9daffb677f63da6ca5ed77da1ab7fc83
#
_cell.length_a   1.000
_cell.length_b   1.000
_cell.length_c   1.000
_cell.angle_alpha   90.00
_cell.angle_beta   90.00
_cell.angle_gamma   90.00
#
_symmetry.space_group_name_H-M   'P 1'
#
loop_
_entity.id
_entity.type
_entity.pdbx_description
1 polymer ?
#
loop_
_entity_poly.entity_id
_entity_poly.type
_entity_poly.pdbx_seq_one_letter_code
_entity_poly.pdbx_strand_id
1 'polypeptide(L)'
;MLLQLTYRENLFAAAAAIADRLIASGNAPTEVLVIGGLSHYADHQFTKAQELLNQAKPEIAANPSLSSFLTAAENYPALWEKEKALRKAEATTDNNPRVLLKTDRGNILLELFEDQAPNTVANFISLVESGFYNGIAFHRVMPGXMAQGGDPNSKDDDPRNDGSGGPGYTIKCECDRPDTRMHFAGSLSMAHAGKNTGGSQFFITHLPTDHLNGRHTVFGRVLEGLPVARALRGNDKIESATVVRKRDHTYVPQTSKK
;
A
#
# COMPACT_ATOMS: atom_id res chain seq x y z
N MET A 1 6.54 25.57 7.72
CA MET A 1 7.56 25.27 6.70
C MET A 1 8.13 23.86 6.83
N LEU A 2 8.82 23.54 7.95
CA LEU A 2 9.38 22.20 8.12
C LEU A 2 8.31 21.12 8.13
N LEU A 3 7.17 21.38 8.75
CA LEU A 3 6.07 20.42 8.80
C LEU A 3 5.58 20.07 7.38
N GLN A 4 5.36 21.08 6.54
CA GLN A 4 4.89 20.84 5.19
C GLN A 4 5.91 20.07 4.36
N LEU A 5 7.20 20.38 4.52
CA LEU A 5 8.26 19.67 3.80
C LEU A 5 8.32 18.19 4.20
N THR A 6 8.29 17.91 5.50
CA THR A 6 8.32 16.54 6.00
C THR A 6 7.12 15.74 5.49
N TYR A 7 5.96 16.35 5.51
CA TYR A 7 4.73 15.70 5.05
C TYR A 7 4.81 15.39 3.54
N ARG A 8 5.29 16.35 2.75
CA ARG A 8 5.41 16.16 1.29
C ARG A 8 6.38 15.06 0.91
N GLU A 9 7.37 14.83 1.75
CA GLU A 9 8.35 13.76 1.52
C GLU A 9 7.86 12.41 2.07
N ASN A 10 6.60 12.34 2.51
CA ASN A 10 5.99 11.12 3.07
C ASN A 10 6.68 10.64 4.33
N LEU A 11 7.31 11.55 5.06
CA LEU A 11 7.94 11.25 6.36
C LEU A 11 6.91 11.43 7.45
N PHE A 12 5.92 10.54 7.46
CA PHE A 12 4.70 10.75 8.25
C PHE A 12 4.96 10.70 9.76
N ALA A 13 5.79 9.80 10.23
CA ALA A 13 6.09 9.76 11.67
C ALA A 13 6.76 11.05 12.14
N ALA A 14 7.71 11.56 11.34
CA ALA A 14 8.37 12.82 11.65
C ALA A 14 7.40 14.00 11.59
N ALA A 15 6.55 14.03 10.56
CA ALA A 15 5.55 15.10 10.44
C ALA A 15 4.59 15.09 11.61
N ALA A 16 4.15 13.90 12.05
CA ALA A 16 3.27 13.78 13.21
C ALA A 16 3.94 14.33 14.46
N ALA A 17 5.22 14.00 14.66
CA ALA A 17 5.96 14.49 15.85
C ALA A 17 6.10 16.02 15.81
N ILE A 18 6.38 16.60 14.66
CA ILE A 18 6.49 18.05 14.53
C ILE A 18 5.13 18.71 14.83
N ALA A 19 4.05 18.16 14.24
CA ALA A 19 2.71 18.69 14.50
C ALA A 19 2.36 18.63 15.99
N ASP A 20 2.66 17.50 16.64
CA ASP A 20 2.37 17.35 18.07
C ASP A 20 3.10 18.41 18.92
N ARG A 21 4.35 18.71 18.57
CA ARG A 21 5.12 19.74 19.30
C ARG A 21 4.51 21.12 19.08
N LEU A 22 4.10 21.42 17.85
CA LEU A 22 3.45 22.72 17.58
C LEU A 22 2.13 22.85 18.33
N ILE A 23 1.35 21.78 18.39
CA ILE A 23 0.09 21.78 19.12
C ILE A 23 0.35 22.00 20.61
N ALA A 24 1.32 21.29 21.17
CA ALA A 24 1.65 21.40 22.61
C ALA A 24 2.15 22.79 22.98
N SER A 25 2.81 23.50 22.06
CA SER A 25 3.32 24.84 22.30
C SER A 25 2.27 25.94 22.10
N GLY A 26 1.06 25.57 21.71
CA GLY A 26 0.01 26.53 21.42
C GLY A 26 0.00 27.04 19.99
N ASN A 27 0.89 26.56 19.14
CA ASN A 27 0.97 26.92 17.71
C ASN A 27 0.22 25.91 16.87
N ALA A 28 -1.11 25.93 16.96
CA ALA A 28 -1.94 24.91 16.31
C ALA A 28 -2.98 25.56 15.36
N PRO A 29 -2.53 26.25 14.31
CA PRO A 29 -3.50 26.65 13.29
C PRO A 29 -4.09 25.40 12.63
N THR A 30 -5.21 25.57 11.97
CA THR A 30 -5.95 24.47 11.37
C THR A 30 -5.07 23.58 10.50
N GLU A 31 -4.16 24.18 9.72
CA GLU A 31 -3.27 23.41 8.86
C GLU A 31 -2.42 22.40 9.65
N VAL A 32 -1.96 22.79 10.84
CA VAL A 32 -1.15 21.89 11.68
C VAL A 32 -2.01 20.72 12.15
N LEU A 33 -3.26 20.99 12.53
CA LEU A 33 -4.19 19.91 12.94
C LEU A 33 -4.44 18.94 11.78
N VAL A 34 -4.65 19.46 10.57
CA VAL A 34 -4.92 18.63 9.40
C VAL A 34 -3.70 17.77 9.06
N ILE A 35 -2.53 18.39 8.93
CA ILE A 35 -1.31 17.65 8.56
C ILE A 35 -0.96 16.65 9.65
N GLY A 36 -1.08 17.06 10.91
CA GLY A 36 -0.84 16.14 12.03
C GLY A 36 -1.80 14.96 12.03
N GLY A 37 -3.08 15.24 11.82
CA GLY A 37 -4.08 14.18 11.75
C GLY A 37 -3.84 13.20 10.62
N LEU A 38 -3.54 13.72 9.42
CA LEU A 38 -3.24 12.84 8.28
C LEU A 38 -1.94 12.07 8.48
N SER A 39 -0.95 12.69 9.13
CA SER A 39 0.31 12.02 9.41
C SER A 39 0.13 10.89 10.41
N HIS A 40 -0.63 11.13 11.47
CA HIS A 40 -0.96 10.08 12.42
C HIS A 40 -1.76 8.95 11.76
N TYR A 41 -2.70 9.32 10.86
CA TYR A 41 -3.48 8.33 10.10
C TYR A 41 -2.55 7.44 9.26
N ALA A 42 -1.62 8.05 8.56
CA ALA A 42 -0.67 7.30 7.73
C ALA A 42 0.24 6.40 8.57
N ASP A 43 0.45 6.76 9.84
CA ASP A 43 1.35 6.01 10.74
C ASP A 43 0.55 5.06 11.65
N HIS A 44 -0.71 4.79 11.32
CA HIS A 44 -1.61 3.87 12.04
C HIS A 44 -1.92 4.30 13.47
N GLN A 45 -1.75 5.58 13.79
CA GLN A 45 -2.15 6.14 15.08
C GLN A 45 -3.58 6.69 14.94
N PHE A 46 -4.52 5.77 14.77
CA PHE A 46 -5.86 6.15 14.31
C PHE A 46 -6.68 6.92 15.35
N THR A 47 -6.52 6.62 16.61
CA THR A 47 -7.22 7.38 17.66
C THR A 47 -6.74 8.82 17.67
N LYS A 48 -5.43 9.02 17.61
CA LYS A 48 -4.86 10.37 17.57
C LYS A 48 -5.27 11.09 16.29
N ALA A 49 -5.26 10.39 15.17
CA ALA A 49 -5.70 10.97 13.90
C ALA A 49 -7.13 11.47 13.99
N GLN A 50 -8.03 10.64 14.52
CA GLN A 50 -9.45 11.00 14.67
C GLN A 50 -9.60 12.25 15.55
N GLU A 51 -8.86 12.30 16.65
CA GLU A 51 -8.90 13.44 17.57
C GLU A 51 -8.52 14.74 16.85
N LEU A 52 -7.39 14.75 16.14
CA LEU A 52 -6.92 15.95 15.48
C LEU A 52 -7.80 16.34 14.30
N LEU A 53 -8.23 15.36 13.49
CA LEU A 53 -9.09 15.65 12.33
C LEU A 53 -10.45 16.20 12.78
N ASN A 54 -10.99 15.70 13.89
CA ASN A 54 -12.25 16.22 14.41
C ASN A 54 -12.12 17.66 14.88
N GLN A 55 -10.96 18.06 15.40
CA GLN A 55 -10.74 19.46 15.79
C GLN A 55 -10.73 20.39 14.57
N ALA A 56 -10.40 19.88 13.39
CA ALA A 56 -10.41 20.65 12.14
C ALA A 56 -11.59 20.28 11.24
N LYS A 57 -12.65 19.69 11.81
CA LYS A 57 -13.73 19.10 11.04
C LYS A 57 -14.38 20.07 10.04
N PRO A 58 -14.73 21.32 10.41
CA PRO A 58 -15.37 22.18 9.41
C PRO A 58 -14.52 22.42 8.18
N GLU A 59 -13.22 22.62 8.37
CA GLU A 59 -12.29 22.87 7.25
C GLU A 59 -12.12 21.63 6.39
N ILE A 60 -12.03 20.46 7.03
CA ILE A 60 -11.84 19.20 6.31
C ILE A 60 -13.11 18.85 5.54
N ALA A 61 -14.27 19.01 6.16
CA ALA A 61 -15.56 18.70 5.50
C ALA A 61 -15.80 19.58 4.28
N ALA A 62 -15.29 20.81 4.32
CA ALA A 62 -15.45 21.76 3.21
C ALA A 62 -14.47 21.47 2.05
N ASN A 63 -13.50 20.59 2.24
CA ASN A 63 -12.48 20.30 1.23
C ASN A 63 -12.76 18.91 0.63
N PRO A 64 -13.21 18.83 -0.64
CA PRO A 64 -13.55 17.52 -1.22
C PRO A 64 -12.39 16.51 -1.23
N SER A 65 -11.15 16.99 -1.29
CA SER A 65 -9.99 16.08 -1.28
C SER A 65 -9.74 15.45 0.08
N LEU A 66 -10.26 16.04 1.14
CA LEU A 66 -9.96 15.63 2.51
C LEU A 66 -11.16 15.04 3.24
N SER A 67 -12.39 15.34 2.77
CA SER A 67 -13.60 15.02 3.55
C SER A 67 -13.73 13.53 3.86
N SER A 68 -13.27 12.65 2.95
CA SER A 68 -13.37 11.21 3.17
C SER A 68 -12.52 10.74 4.35
N PHE A 69 -11.48 11.49 4.71
CA PHE A 69 -10.63 11.10 5.84
C PHE A 69 -11.37 11.19 7.17
N LEU A 70 -12.40 12.03 7.28
CA LEU A 70 -13.20 12.07 8.51
C LEU A 70 -13.87 10.73 8.77
N THR A 71 -14.53 10.17 7.75
CA THR A 71 -15.19 8.86 7.88
C THR A 71 -14.15 7.74 8.07
N ALA A 72 -13.07 7.78 7.29
CA ALA A 72 -12.02 6.77 7.40
C ALA A 72 -11.43 6.76 8.81
N ALA A 73 -11.18 7.93 9.39
CA ALA A 73 -10.60 8.01 10.73
C ALA A 73 -11.54 7.43 11.79
N GLU A 74 -12.84 7.50 11.57
CA GLU A 74 -13.81 6.86 12.47
C GLU A 74 -13.78 5.33 12.35
N ASN A 75 -13.60 4.82 11.15
CA ASN A 75 -13.71 3.37 10.87
C ASN A 75 -12.41 2.61 11.18
N TYR A 76 -11.27 3.23 10.96
CA TYR A 76 -10.00 2.50 11.01
C TYR A 76 -9.56 2.04 12.39
N PRO A 77 -9.91 2.67 13.51
CA PRO A 77 -9.52 2.09 14.80
C PRO A 77 -9.95 0.64 14.99
N ALA A 78 -11.20 0.31 14.67
CA ALA A 78 -11.69 -1.07 14.79
C ALA A 78 -11.03 -2.00 13.77
N LEU A 79 -10.86 -1.53 12.54
CA LEU A 79 -10.17 -2.31 11.50
C LEU A 79 -8.73 -2.60 11.91
N TRP A 80 -8.08 -1.64 12.54
CA TRP A 80 -6.69 -1.80 12.96
C TRP A 80 -6.54 -2.81 14.09
N GLU A 81 -7.48 -2.83 15.04
CA GLU A 81 -7.43 -3.84 16.10
C GLU A 81 -7.50 -5.24 15.51
N LYS A 82 -8.39 -5.44 14.54
CA LYS A 82 -8.49 -6.72 13.85
C LYS A 82 -7.19 -7.06 13.10
N GLU A 83 -6.65 -6.08 12.39
CA GLU A 83 -5.42 -6.27 11.61
C GLU A 83 -4.23 -6.60 12.52
N LYS A 84 -4.11 -5.90 13.65
CA LYS A 84 -3.03 -6.18 14.60
C LYS A 84 -3.11 -7.61 15.13
N ALA A 85 -4.32 -8.09 15.41
CA ALA A 85 -4.50 -9.47 15.86
C ALA A 85 -4.05 -10.47 14.80
N LEU A 86 -4.39 -10.20 13.53
CA LEU A 86 -3.94 -11.04 12.42
C LEU A 86 -2.41 -11.02 12.30
N ARG A 87 -1.81 -9.84 12.38
CA ARG A 87 -0.35 -9.72 12.27
C ARG A 87 0.37 -10.44 13.42
N LYS A 88 -0.20 -10.38 14.61
CA LYS A 88 0.35 -11.09 15.77
C LYS A 88 0.29 -12.60 15.55
N ALA A 89 -0.84 -13.11 15.08
CA ALA A 89 -0.99 -14.52 14.78
C ALA A 89 -0.04 -14.96 13.67
N GLU A 90 0.13 -14.14 12.65
CA GLU A 90 1.05 -14.43 11.55
C GLU A 90 2.50 -14.47 12.03
N ALA A 91 2.88 -13.57 12.95
CA ALA A 91 4.22 -13.58 13.51
C ALA A 91 4.48 -14.86 14.33
N THR A 92 3.46 -15.37 15.02
CA THR A 92 3.58 -16.59 15.81
C THR A 92 3.69 -17.82 14.90
N THR A 93 2.82 -17.94 13.88
CA THR A 93 2.86 -19.06 12.93
C THR A 93 4.10 -19.00 12.05
N ASP A 94 4.48 -17.81 11.65
CA ASP A 94 5.72 -17.48 10.93
C ASP A 94 5.94 -18.34 9.69
N ASN A 95 4.90 -18.45 8.84
CA ASN A 95 5.02 -19.24 7.61
C ASN A 95 4.47 -18.55 6.37
N ASN A 96 4.08 -17.26 6.46
CA ASN A 96 3.65 -16.54 5.27
C ASN A 96 4.83 -16.41 4.28
N PRO A 97 4.58 -16.58 2.99
CA PRO A 97 5.64 -16.36 2.01
C PRO A 97 6.17 -14.93 2.06
N ARG A 98 7.42 -14.77 1.63
CA ARG A 98 8.08 -13.47 1.59
C ARG A 98 8.78 -13.28 0.26
N VAL A 99 8.73 -12.05 -0.24
CA VAL A 99 9.39 -11.65 -1.49
C VAL A 99 10.22 -10.40 -1.21
N LEU A 100 11.46 -10.40 -1.70
CA LEU A 100 12.33 -9.24 -1.60
C LEU A 100 12.35 -8.52 -2.94
N LEU A 101 11.98 -7.24 -2.93
CA LEU A 101 12.15 -6.36 -4.08
C LEU A 101 13.39 -5.50 -3.85
N LYS A 102 14.35 -5.57 -4.77
CA LYS A 102 15.47 -4.63 -4.79
C LYS A 102 15.13 -3.56 -5.80
N THR A 103 15.07 -2.32 -5.33
CA THR A 103 14.66 -1.20 -6.18
C THR A 103 15.75 -0.14 -6.25
N ASP A 104 15.53 0.83 -7.15
CA ASP A 104 16.46 1.98 -7.26
C ASP A 104 16.57 2.78 -5.97
N ARG A 105 15.59 2.63 -5.05
CA ARG A 105 15.58 3.39 -3.78
C ARG A 105 15.98 2.53 -2.58
N GLY A 106 16.18 1.24 -2.77
CA GLY A 106 16.53 0.33 -1.69
C GLY A 106 15.66 -0.91 -1.70
N ASN A 107 15.72 -1.66 -0.63
CA ASN A 107 15.04 -2.95 -0.52
C ASN A 107 13.69 -2.81 0.15
N ILE A 108 12.72 -3.59 -0.36
CA ILE A 108 11.39 -3.70 0.23
C ILE A 108 11.13 -5.19 0.43
N LEU A 109 10.92 -5.61 1.69
CA LEU A 109 10.58 -6.99 2.00
C LEU A 109 9.08 -7.10 2.17
N LEU A 110 8.45 -7.95 1.37
CA LEU A 110 7.01 -8.16 1.37
C LEU A 110 6.66 -9.47 2.08
N GLU A 111 5.60 -9.43 2.88
CA GLU A 111 4.93 -10.62 3.43
C GLU A 111 3.65 -10.81 2.65
N LEU A 112 3.37 -12.05 2.22
CA LEU A 112 2.21 -12.33 1.38
C LEU A 112 1.13 -13.06 2.18
N PHE A 113 -0.11 -12.64 1.99
CA PHE A 113 -1.27 -13.14 2.75
C PHE A 113 -1.89 -14.34 2.03
N GLU A 114 -1.17 -15.45 2.04
CA GLU A 114 -1.60 -16.64 1.29
C GLU A 114 -2.97 -17.15 1.73
N ASP A 115 -3.28 -17.08 3.03
CA ASP A 115 -4.54 -17.60 3.53
C ASP A 115 -5.74 -16.79 3.04
N GLN A 116 -5.60 -15.46 2.91
CA GLN A 116 -6.72 -14.60 2.51
C GLN A 116 -6.79 -14.35 1.00
N ALA A 117 -5.67 -14.55 0.29
CA ALA A 117 -5.63 -14.29 -1.15
C ALA A 117 -4.79 -15.37 -1.85
N PRO A 118 -5.21 -16.64 -1.73
CA PRO A 118 -4.34 -17.75 -2.19
C PRO A 118 -4.03 -17.72 -3.68
N ASN A 119 -4.98 -17.38 -4.53
CA ASN A 119 -4.72 -17.37 -5.97
C ASN A 119 -3.86 -16.17 -6.37
N THR A 120 -4.12 -15.02 -5.78
CA THR A 120 -3.33 -13.81 -6.05
C THR A 120 -1.89 -14.02 -5.60
N VAL A 121 -1.69 -14.64 -4.44
CA VAL A 121 -0.35 -14.97 -3.95
C VAL A 121 0.34 -15.98 -4.87
N ALA A 122 -0.38 -17.03 -5.30
CA ALA A 122 0.19 -18.00 -6.22
C ALA A 122 0.63 -17.33 -7.53
N ASN A 123 -0.19 -16.41 -8.03
CA ASN A 123 0.14 -15.65 -9.23
C ASN A 123 1.40 -14.81 -9.05
N PHE A 124 1.45 -14.07 -7.95
CA PHE A 124 2.59 -13.18 -7.69
C PHE A 124 3.89 -13.98 -7.54
N ILE A 125 3.86 -15.06 -6.76
CA ILE A 125 5.04 -15.91 -6.57
C ILE A 125 5.49 -16.52 -7.90
N SER A 126 4.55 -17.02 -8.70
CA SER A 126 4.86 -17.61 -10.02
C SER A 126 5.56 -16.57 -10.91
N LEU A 127 5.04 -15.34 -10.94
CA LEU A 127 5.65 -14.28 -11.75
C LEU A 127 7.02 -13.88 -11.22
N VAL A 128 7.18 -13.78 -9.90
CA VAL A 128 8.48 -13.47 -9.30
C VAL A 128 9.51 -14.53 -9.68
N GLU A 129 9.13 -15.81 -9.53
CA GLU A 129 10.07 -16.90 -9.80
C GLU A 129 10.47 -17.00 -11.28
N SER A 130 9.59 -16.54 -12.18
CA SER A 130 9.93 -16.53 -13.60
C SER A 130 10.81 -15.36 -14.01
N GLY A 131 11.11 -14.44 -13.09
CA GLY A 131 11.87 -13.23 -13.40
C GLY A 131 11.04 -12.14 -14.06
N PHE A 132 9.74 -12.29 -14.09
CA PHE A 132 8.84 -11.38 -14.81
C PHE A 132 9.00 -9.92 -14.38
N TYR A 133 9.18 -9.68 -13.08
CA TYR A 133 9.22 -8.32 -12.54
C TYR A 133 10.58 -7.64 -12.66
N ASN A 134 11.63 -8.38 -13.02
CA ASN A 134 12.97 -7.80 -13.08
C ASN A 134 13.04 -6.75 -14.19
N GLY A 135 13.44 -5.53 -13.84
CA GLY A 135 13.56 -4.41 -14.77
C GLY A 135 12.29 -3.61 -14.98
N ILE A 136 11.19 -3.99 -14.34
CA ILE A 136 9.90 -3.28 -14.47
C ILE A 136 9.93 -2.02 -13.59
N ALA A 137 9.36 -0.93 -14.09
CA ALA A 137 9.32 0.36 -13.39
C ALA A 137 8.03 0.53 -12.59
N PHE A 138 8.11 1.36 -11.56
CA PHE A 138 6.90 1.92 -10.94
C PHE A 138 6.44 3.06 -11.84
N HIS A 139 5.57 2.74 -12.79
CA HIS A 139 5.19 3.68 -13.84
C HIS A 139 4.19 4.72 -13.36
N ARG A 140 3.53 4.49 -12.21
CA ARG A 140 2.54 5.42 -11.68
C ARG A 140 2.74 5.55 -10.18
N VAL A 141 3.26 6.71 -9.77
CA VAL A 141 3.46 6.99 -8.35
C VAL A 141 2.68 8.23 -7.99
N MET A 142 1.82 8.10 -7.00
CA MET A 142 1.05 9.23 -6.44
C MET A 142 1.59 9.46 -5.03
N PRO A 143 2.43 10.47 -4.85
CA PRO A 143 3.01 10.70 -3.53
C PRO A 143 1.93 10.86 -2.46
N GLY A 144 2.13 10.15 -1.35
CA GLY A 144 1.10 10.08 -0.34
C GLY A 144 -0.08 9.16 -0.64
N UNK A 145 -0.05 8.40 -1.81
CA UNK A 145 -1.04 7.53 -2.10
C UNK A 145 -0.55 6.20 -2.21
N MET A 146 0.18 6.14 -3.30
CA MET A 146 0.65 4.77 -3.55
C MET A 146 1.70 4.77 -4.66
N ALA A 147 2.41 3.65 -4.79
CA ALA A 147 3.32 3.40 -5.92
C ALA A 147 2.82 2.15 -6.65
N GLN A 148 2.57 2.26 -7.95
CA GLN A 148 2.07 1.17 -8.79
C GLN A 148 3.11 0.76 -9.83
N GLY A 149 3.30 -0.55 -9.95
CA GLY A 149 4.21 -1.12 -10.94
C GLY A 149 3.69 -2.47 -11.42
N GLY A 150 4.59 -3.25 -12.02
CA GLY A 150 4.25 -4.59 -12.45
C GLY A 150 3.80 -4.70 -13.91
N ASP A 151 3.90 -3.62 -14.67
CA ASP A 151 3.56 -3.61 -16.08
C ASP A 151 4.81 -3.92 -16.92
N PRO A 152 4.82 -5.04 -17.68
CA PRO A 152 6.01 -5.35 -18.47
C PRO A 152 6.32 -4.31 -19.57
N ASN A 153 5.32 -3.52 -19.98
CA ASN A 153 5.57 -2.44 -20.94
C ASN A 153 6.47 -1.36 -20.39
N SER A 154 6.60 -1.26 -19.06
CA SER A 154 7.42 -0.20 -18.44
C SER A 154 8.91 -0.53 -18.42
N LYS A 155 9.32 -1.67 -19.01
CA LYS A 155 10.75 -2.02 -19.07
C LYS A 155 11.55 -1.11 -20.00
N ASP A 156 10.90 -0.58 -21.05
CA ASP A 156 11.57 0.30 -22.00
C ASP A 156 11.43 1.76 -21.55
N ASP A 157 11.93 2.68 -22.37
CA ASP A 157 11.90 4.10 -22.04
C ASP A 157 10.71 4.84 -22.64
N ASP A 158 9.76 4.12 -23.23
CA ASP A 158 8.58 4.72 -23.88
C ASP A 158 7.38 4.66 -22.92
N PRO A 159 6.97 5.79 -22.34
CA PRO A 159 5.88 5.74 -21.35
C PRO A 159 4.49 5.65 -21.96
N ARG A 160 4.36 5.68 -23.29
CA ARG A 160 3.06 5.82 -23.94
C ARG A 160 2.14 4.61 -23.75
N ASN A 161 2.70 3.41 -23.55
CA ASN A 161 1.91 2.22 -23.30
C ASN A 161 1.98 1.69 -21.89
N ASP A 162 2.60 2.44 -20.99
CA ASP A 162 2.69 2.03 -19.59
C ASP A 162 1.30 2.01 -18.96
N GLY A 163 1.08 1.01 -18.13
CA GLY A 163 -0.20 0.83 -17.44
C GLY A 163 -1.16 -0.10 -18.16
N SER A 164 -0.85 -0.50 -19.41
CA SER A 164 -1.75 -1.33 -20.20
C SER A 164 -1.32 -2.79 -20.30
N GLY A 165 -0.13 -3.13 -19.85
CA GLY A 165 0.42 -4.47 -20.02
C GLY A 165 0.13 -5.41 -18.86
N GLY A 166 0.40 -6.68 -19.09
CA GLY A 166 0.20 -7.71 -18.10
C GLY A 166 0.84 -9.02 -18.55
N PRO A 167 0.50 -10.10 -17.87
CA PRO A 167 1.14 -11.39 -18.13
C PRO A 167 0.49 -12.21 -19.24
N GLY A 168 -0.52 -11.66 -19.92
CA GLY A 168 -1.23 -12.37 -20.98
C GLY A 168 -2.46 -13.12 -20.49
N TYR A 169 -2.82 -12.96 -19.25
CA TYR A 169 -4.00 -13.60 -18.66
C TYR A 169 -4.54 -12.70 -17.55
N THR A 170 -5.69 -13.04 -17.00
CA THR A 170 -6.26 -12.36 -15.84
C THR A 170 -6.52 -13.37 -14.73
N ILE A 171 -6.65 -12.84 -13.50
CA ILE A 171 -7.04 -13.62 -12.33
C ILE A 171 -8.26 -12.98 -11.67
N LYS A 172 -9.04 -13.80 -10.97
CA LYS A 172 -10.22 -13.31 -10.27
C LYS A 172 -9.82 -12.53 -9.02
N CYS A 173 -10.61 -11.53 -8.71
CA CYS A 173 -10.48 -10.80 -7.45
C CYS A 173 -10.77 -11.74 -6.27
N GLU A 174 -10.07 -11.52 -5.18
CA GLU A 174 -10.32 -12.22 -3.91
C GLU A 174 -10.74 -11.23 -2.82
N CYS A 175 -11.21 -10.06 -3.22
CA CYS A 175 -11.54 -8.98 -2.28
C CYS A 175 -12.98 -9.05 -1.78
N ASP A 176 -13.78 -10.00 -2.25
CA ASP A 176 -15.14 -10.21 -1.72
C ASP A 176 -15.22 -11.43 -0.79
N ARG A 177 -14.09 -12.02 -0.43
CA ARG A 177 -14.04 -13.09 0.57
C ARG A 177 -14.38 -12.52 1.95
N PRO A 178 -15.02 -13.32 2.82
CA PRO A 178 -15.29 -12.84 4.19
C PRO A 178 -14.03 -12.48 4.98
N ASP A 179 -12.90 -13.11 4.65
CA ASP A 179 -11.63 -12.87 5.32
C ASP A 179 -10.71 -11.91 4.58
N THR A 180 -11.24 -11.15 3.61
CA THR A 180 -10.43 -10.22 2.85
C THR A 180 -9.74 -9.21 3.76
N ARG A 181 -8.48 -8.86 3.42
CA ARG A 181 -7.70 -7.90 4.20
C ARG A 181 -7.98 -6.49 3.69
N MET A 182 -7.82 -5.53 4.58
CA MET A 182 -8.05 -4.11 4.27
C MET A 182 -6.73 -3.41 3.95
N HIS A 183 -6.84 -2.21 3.36
CA HIS A 183 -5.67 -1.42 2.98
C HIS A 183 -5.19 -0.60 4.17
N PHE A 184 -3.99 -0.86 4.63
CA PHE A 184 -3.27 -0.05 5.62
C PHE A 184 -2.04 0.54 4.94
N ALA A 185 -1.24 1.33 5.64
CA ALA A 185 0.01 1.80 5.06
C ALA A 185 0.91 0.60 4.76
N GLY A 186 1.46 0.56 3.57
CA GLY A 186 2.31 -0.55 3.15
C GLY A 186 1.56 -1.77 2.66
N SER A 187 0.27 -1.68 2.41
CA SER A 187 -0.48 -2.80 1.83
C SER A 187 -0.06 -3.03 0.39
N LEU A 188 0.09 -4.30 0.03
CA LEU A 188 0.37 -4.75 -1.33
C LEU A 188 -0.95 -5.23 -1.91
N SER A 189 -1.38 -4.60 -3.02
CA SER A 189 -2.72 -4.80 -3.55
C SER A 189 -2.68 -4.91 -5.06
N MET A 190 -3.64 -5.66 -5.63
CA MET A 190 -3.67 -5.93 -7.07
C MET A 190 -4.37 -4.79 -7.82
N ALA A 191 -3.65 -4.20 -8.78
CA ALA A 191 -4.25 -3.23 -9.69
C ALA A 191 -5.06 -3.96 -10.75
N HIS A 192 -6.12 -3.31 -11.25
CA HIS A 192 -6.93 -3.88 -12.31
C HIS A 192 -7.76 -2.80 -13.01
N ALA A 193 -8.34 -3.15 -14.14
CA ALA A 193 -9.19 -2.26 -14.93
C ALA A 193 -10.68 -2.61 -14.76
N GLY A 194 -11.02 -3.18 -13.62
CA GLY A 194 -12.37 -3.62 -13.28
C GLY A 194 -12.30 -4.98 -12.61
N LYS A 195 -13.45 -5.43 -12.12
CA LYS A 195 -13.51 -6.69 -11.38
C LYS A 195 -13.00 -7.85 -12.22
N ASN A 196 -12.13 -8.67 -11.64
CA ASN A 196 -11.59 -9.90 -12.24
C ASN A 196 -10.71 -9.65 -13.46
N THR A 197 -10.07 -8.47 -13.55
CA THR A 197 -9.15 -8.17 -14.64
C THR A 197 -7.71 -7.99 -14.19
N GLY A 198 -7.39 -8.32 -12.95
CA GLY A 198 -6.01 -8.26 -12.45
C GLY A 198 -5.10 -9.22 -13.20
N GLY A 199 -3.81 -8.91 -13.24
CA GLY A 199 -2.82 -9.77 -13.89
C GLY A 199 -1.48 -9.66 -13.16
N SER A 200 -0.63 -8.73 -13.59
CA SER A 200 0.67 -8.57 -12.96
C SER A 200 0.86 -7.23 -12.24
N GLN A 201 0.04 -6.23 -12.55
CA GLN A 201 0.24 -4.92 -11.94
C GLN A 201 -0.25 -4.90 -10.51
N PHE A 202 0.54 -4.26 -9.65
CA PHE A 202 0.24 -4.14 -8.22
C PHE A 202 0.59 -2.74 -7.74
N PHE A 203 0.09 -2.39 -6.57
CA PHE A 203 0.49 -1.14 -5.94
C PHE A 203 0.80 -1.37 -4.46
N ILE A 204 1.64 -0.50 -3.92
CA ILE A 204 1.97 -0.48 -2.50
C ILE A 204 1.47 0.86 -1.96
N THR A 205 0.61 0.81 -0.95
CA THR A 205 0.01 2.03 -0.40
C THR A 205 0.98 2.74 0.54
N HIS A 206 0.90 4.08 0.54
CA HIS A 206 1.68 4.90 1.47
C HIS A 206 0.94 5.17 2.78
N LEU A 207 -0.39 5.10 2.72
CA LEU A 207 -1.27 5.30 3.86
C LEU A 207 -2.51 4.42 3.65
N PRO A 208 -3.38 4.27 4.65
CA PRO A 208 -4.60 3.49 4.42
C PRO A 208 -5.47 4.13 3.35
N THR A 209 -5.97 3.28 2.43
CA THR A 209 -6.80 3.74 1.31
C THR A 209 -8.19 3.13 1.42
N ASP A 210 -9.00 3.72 2.29
CA ASP A 210 -10.33 3.20 2.63
C ASP A 210 -11.20 2.94 1.40
N HIS A 211 -11.11 3.83 0.43
CA HIS A 211 -11.96 3.75 -0.77
C HIS A 211 -11.66 2.53 -1.65
N LEU A 212 -10.52 1.86 -1.43
CA LEU A 212 -10.15 0.66 -2.19
C LEU A 212 -10.51 -0.63 -1.48
N ASN A 213 -10.94 -0.57 -0.22
CA ASN A 213 -11.32 -1.76 0.54
C ASN A 213 -12.50 -2.46 -0.14
N GLY A 214 -12.38 -3.78 -0.31
CA GLY A 214 -13.41 -4.58 -0.96
C GLY A 214 -13.44 -4.43 -2.48
N ARG A 215 -12.57 -3.61 -3.06
CA ARG A 215 -12.52 -3.39 -4.51
C ARG A 215 -11.24 -3.93 -5.14
N HIS A 216 -10.16 -3.91 -4.40
CA HIS A 216 -8.88 -4.46 -4.84
C HIS A 216 -8.41 -5.50 -3.85
N THR A 217 -7.80 -6.56 -4.35
CA THR A 217 -7.32 -7.65 -3.51
C THR A 217 -6.03 -7.26 -2.81
N VAL A 218 -6.11 -7.07 -1.49
CA VAL A 218 -4.92 -6.92 -0.66
C VAL A 218 -4.35 -8.32 -0.46
N PHE A 219 -3.12 -8.55 -0.96
CA PHE A 219 -2.54 -9.88 -0.90
C PHE A 219 -1.20 -9.92 -0.16
N GLY A 220 -0.82 -8.79 0.48
CA GLY A 220 0.40 -8.76 1.26
C GLY A 220 0.61 -7.40 1.90
N ARG A 221 1.78 -7.24 2.47
CA ARG A 221 2.18 -5.96 3.07
C ARG A 221 3.70 -5.82 3.07
N VAL A 222 4.15 -4.60 3.20
CA VAL A 222 5.57 -4.32 3.43
C VAL A 222 5.91 -4.73 4.86
N LEU A 223 6.79 -5.70 5.00
CA LEU A 223 7.29 -6.14 6.31
C LEU A 223 8.46 -5.27 6.75
N GLU A 224 9.36 -4.96 5.81
CA GLU A 224 10.50 -4.06 6.05
C GLU A 224 10.68 -3.20 4.80
N GLY A 225 10.99 -1.92 5.02
CA GLY A 225 11.27 -1.02 3.90
C GLY A 225 10.13 -0.09 3.54
N LEU A 226 9.18 0.15 4.45
CA LEU A 226 8.12 1.11 4.16
C LEU A 226 8.66 2.50 3.80
N PRO A 227 9.71 3.01 4.47
CA PRO A 227 10.27 4.30 4.01
C PRO A 227 10.79 4.25 2.57
N VAL A 228 11.32 3.10 2.13
CA VAL A 228 11.74 2.93 0.74
C VAL A 228 10.53 3.00 -0.19
N ALA A 229 9.46 2.27 0.15
CA ALA A 229 8.23 2.29 -0.65
C ALA A 229 7.67 3.71 -0.76
N ARG A 230 7.72 4.47 0.33
CA ARG A 230 7.26 5.86 0.35
C ARG A 230 8.18 6.80 -0.41
N ALA A 231 9.44 6.42 -0.60
CA ALA A 231 10.42 7.24 -1.34
C ALA A 231 10.40 6.97 -2.85
N LEU A 232 9.68 5.95 -3.32
CA LEU A 232 9.61 5.63 -4.75
C LEU A 232 9.06 6.81 -5.54
N ARG A 233 9.62 6.99 -6.74
CA ARG A 233 9.19 8.03 -7.68
C ARG A 233 8.90 7.37 -9.03
N GLY A 234 8.20 8.09 -9.87
CA GLY A 234 7.86 7.58 -11.19
C GLY A 234 9.10 7.11 -11.95
N ASN A 235 9.01 5.93 -12.51
CA ASN A 235 10.05 5.26 -13.30
C ASN A 235 11.21 4.68 -12.48
N ASP A 236 11.17 4.74 -11.13
CA ASP A 236 12.10 3.91 -10.35
C ASP A 236 11.86 2.45 -10.67
N LYS A 237 12.90 1.66 -10.76
CA LYS A 237 12.83 0.28 -11.25
C LYS A 237 12.96 -0.73 -10.13
N ILE A 238 12.32 -1.88 -10.36
CA ILE A 238 12.59 -3.11 -9.63
C ILE A 238 13.79 -3.75 -10.30
N GLU A 239 14.95 -3.70 -9.65
CA GLU A 239 16.15 -4.35 -10.18
C GLU A 239 15.95 -5.85 -10.19
N SER A 240 15.43 -6.40 -9.09
CA SER A 240 15.12 -7.82 -9.00
C SER A 240 14.03 -8.07 -7.96
N ALA A 241 13.28 -9.13 -8.18
CA ALA A 241 12.29 -9.64 -7.24
C ALA A 241 12.62 -11.11 -6.97
N THR A 242 12.73 -11.50 -5.70
CA THR A 242 13.16 -12.84 -5.30
C THR A 242 12.23 -13.39 -4.23
N VAL A 243 11.79 -14.64 -4.38
CA VAL A 243 11.06 -15.33 -3.33
C VAL A 243 12.06 -15.72 -2.24
N VAL A 244 11.93 -15.13 -1.06
CA VAL A 244 12.82 -15.40 0.08
C VAL A 244 12.40 -16.66 0.80
N ARG A 245 11.09 -16.88 0.92
CA ARG A 245 10.56 -18.12 1.47
C ARG A 245 9.14 -18.32 0.94
N LYS A 246 8.71 -19.57 0.90
CA LYS A 246 7.34 -19.94 0.54
C LYS A 246 6.99 -21.23 1.27
N ARG A 247 5.70 -21.57 1.28
CA ARG A 247 5.24 -22.80 1.90
C ARG A 247 5.55 -23.99 0.99
N ASP A 248 5.45 -25.20 1.53
CA ASP A 248 5.86 -26.42 0.83
C ASP A 248 4.71 -26.94 -0.03
N HIS A 249 4.43 -26.22 -1.13
CA HIS A 249 3.49 -26.66 -2.16
C HIS A 249 3.76 -25.88 -3.44
N THR A 250 3.12 -26.29 -4.52
CA THR A 250 3.27 -25.66 -5.83
C THR A 250 2.38 -24.40 -5.92
N TYR A 251 2.93 -23.33 -6.49
CA TYR A 251 2.23 -22.06 -6.65
C TYR A 251 1.90 -21.88 -8.15
N VAL A 252 0.74 -22.37 -8.55
CA VAL A 252 0.25 -22.24 -9.92
C VAL A 252 -1.11 -21.54 -9.89
N PRO A 253 -1.22 -20.31 -10.42
CA PRO A 253 -2.50 -19.61 -10.35
C PRO A 253 -3.54 -20.20 -11.30
N GLN A 254 -4.80 -20.07 -10.89
CA GLN A 254 -5.92 -20.27 -11.80
C GLN A 254 -6.10 -18.97 -12.57
N THR A 255 -6.16 -19.07 -13.90
CA THR A 255 -6.17 -17.90 -14.78
C THR A 255 -7.31 -18.00 -15.79
N SER A 256 -7.64 -16.86 -16.39
CA SER A 256 -8.54 -16.75 -17.52
C SER A 256 -7.82 -16.10 -18.68
N LYS A 257 -8.18 -16.47 -19.89
CA LYS A 257 -7.62 -15.82 -21.07
C LYS A 257 -8.06 -14.36 -21.11
N LYS A 258 -7.14 -13.49 -21.53
CA LYS A 258 -7.43 -12.08 -21.70
C LYS A 258 -8.21 -11.83 -22.98
#